data_e106f70ca1fb576f043c7f281d3f270f
#
_entry.id   e106f70ca1fb576f043c7f281d3f270f
#
_cell.length_a   1.000
_cell.length_b   1.000
_cell.length_c   1.000
_cell.angle_alpha   90.00
_cell.angle_beta   90.00
_cell.angle_gamma   90.00
#
_symmetry.space_group_name_H-M   'P 1'
#
loop_
_entity.id
_entity.type
_entity.pdbx_description
1 polymer ?
#
loop_
_entity_poly.entity_id
_entity_poly.type
_entity_poly.pdbx_seq_one_letter_code
_entity_poly.pdbx_strand_id
1 'polypeptide(L)'
;MLFSTPQTEYTSQEFKKLILKSTRVLQKDFVSCTFIKCNFTETIFQECRFHECKFKECDLSLAGLKECAFNSTRFENSQVIGVDWTQTAWAKNKFIVFKPVDFVDCVLNHSTFSGLKMKQIQIVRCIAHDVSFEEADLTQADCTFTDFNSSRFMHTNLTEANFTSATNYTIAPQLNVLKKTKFSLPEAMALLYGLDIILTE
;
A
#
# COMPACT_ATOMS: atom_id res chain seq x y z
N MET A 1 -26.69 12.00 -2.72
CA MET A 1 -25.44 11.46 -2.11
C MET A 1 -24.42 12.57 -1.98
N LEU A 2 -23.56 12.57 -0.94
CA LEU A 2 -22.65 13.69 -0.66
C LEU A 2 -21.73 14.06 -1.85
N PHE A 3 -21.17 13.08 -2.53
CA PHE A 3 -20.27 13.30 -3.68
C PHE A 3 -20.96 13.25 -5.06
N SER A 4 -22.29 13.22 -5.11
CA SER A 4 -23.08 13.35 -6.36
C SER A 4 -23.40 14.80 -6.70
N THR A 5 -22.94 15.76 -5.90
CA THR A 5 -23.12 17.19 -6.10
C THR A 5 -22.19 17.74 -7.19
N PRO A 6 -22.49 18.91 -7.78
CA PRO A 6 -21.59 19.60 -8.70
C PRO A 6 -20.24 19.98 -8.08
N GLN A 7 -20.14 20.04 -6.74
CA GLN A 7 -18.87 20.32 -6.06
C GLN A 7 -17.84 19.28 -6.43
N THR A 8 -16.70 19.71 -6.94
CA THR A 8 -15.58 18.85 -7.35
C THR A 8 -14.43 18.88 -6.36
N GLU A 9 -14.27 19.93 -5.59
CA GLU A 9 -13.13 20.16 -4.70
C GLU A 9 -13.56 20.24 -3.23
N TYR A 10 -12.78 19.56 -2.38
CA TYR A 10 -12.95 19.50 -0.94
C TYR A 10 -11.59 19.77 -0.28
N THR A 11 -11.48 20.84 0.51
CA THR A 11 -10.22 21.25 1.14
C THR A 11 -10.36 21.27 2.66
N SER A 12 -9.41 20.66 3.36
CA SER A 12 -9.30 20.65 4.83
C SER A 12 -10.59 20.20 5.53
N GLN A 13 -11.34 19.28 4.92
CA GLN A 13 -12.59 18.79 5.47
C GLN A 13 -12.40 17.49 6.22
N GLU A 14 -13.23 17.29 7.24
CA GLU A 14 -13.30 16.05 7.98
C GLU A 14 -14.62 15.33 7.68
N PHE A 15 -14.53 14.10 7.16
CA PHE A 15 -15.65 13.23 6.86
C PHE A 15 -15.71 12.09 7.87
N LYS A 16 -16.80 12.00 8.62
CA LYS A 16 -16.97 10.97 9.65
C LYS A 16 -18.11 10.02 9.31
N LYS A 17 -17.86 8.72 9.45
CA LYS A 17 -18.86 7.67 9.35
C LYS A 17 -19.66 7.69 8.04
N LEU A 18 -19.04 8.13 6.96
CA LEU A 18 -19.66 8.06 5.63
C LEU A 18 -19.81 6.59 5.21
N ILE A 19 -20.93 6.26 4.62
CA ILE A 19 -21.20 4.96 4.02
C ILE A 19 -21.44 5.17 2.53
N LEU A 20 -20.47 4.78 1.72
CA LEU A 20 -20.51 4.85 0.25
C LEU A 20 -20.34 3.47 -0.39
N LYS A 21 -20.66 2.41 0.37
CA LYS A 21 -20.53 1.04 -0.12
C LYS A 21 -21.15 0.86 -1.49
N SER A 22 -20.41 0.21 -2.42
CA SER A 22 -20.81 -0.13 -3.79
C SER A 22 -21.32 1.09 -4.60
N THR A 23 -20.81 2.29 -4.33
CA THR A 23 -21.17 3.52 -5.04
C THR A 23 -20.04 3.99 -5.97
N ARG A 24 -20.33 4.99 -6.80
CA ARG A 24 -19.32 5.64 -7.64
C ARG A 24 -19.07 7.06 -7.19
N VAL A 25 -17.78 7.43 -7.10
CA VAL A 25 -17.29 8.78 -6.81
C VAL A 25 -16.39 9.18 -7.97
N LEU A 26 -16.78 10.19 -8.73
CA LEU A 26 -16.13 10.56 -9.99
C LEU A 26 -15.55 11.96 -9.89
N GLN A 27 -14.30 12.12 -10.37
CA GLN A 27 -13.67 13.41 -10.61
C GLN A 27 -13.76 14.37 -9.41
N LYS A 28 -13.38 13.87 -8.23
CA LYS A 28 -13.34 14.65 -7.00
C LYS A 28 -11.90 14.87 -6.54
N ASP A 29 -11.64 16.08 -6.11
CA ASP A 29 -10.36 16.50 -5.56
C ASP A 29 -10.48 16.70 -4.05
N PHE A 30 -9.67 15.95 -3.31
CA PHE A 30 -9.59 16.05 -1.86
C PHE A 30 -8.19 16.54 -1.49
N VAL A 31 -8.11 17.71 -0.86
CA VAL A 31 -6.86 18.34 -0.42
C VAL A 31 -6.87 18.47 1.10
N SER A 32 -5.89 17.90 1.77
CA SER A 32 -5.73 17.90 3.24
C SER A 32 -7.00 17.43 3.98
N CYS A 33 -7.77 16.52 3.38
CA CYS A 33 -8.99 15.98 3.96
C CYS A 33 -8.72 14.78 4.87
N THR A 34 -9.56 14.61 5.89
CA THR A 34 -9.51 13.45 6.78
C THR A 34 -10.81 12.68 6.75
N PHE A 35 -10.71 11.37 6.47
CA PHE A 35 -11.81 10.42 6.50
C PHE A 35 -11.68 9.56 7.75
N ILE A 36 -12.73 9.53 8.61
CA ILE A 36 -12.71 8.81 9.89
C ILE A 36 -13.87 7.84 9.96
N LYS A 37 -13.59 6.56 10.18
CA LYS A 37 -14.57 5.48 10.31
C LYS A 37 -15.56 5.43 9.14
N CYS A 38 -15.05 5.70 7.93
CA CYS A 38 -15.84 5.67 6.72
C CYS A 38 -15.83 4.26 6.09
N ASN A 39 -16.96 3.87 5.52
CA ASN A 39 -17.08 2.63 4.76
C ASN A 39 -17.14 2.93 3.27
N PHE A 40 -16.08 2.54 2.57
CA PHE A 40 -15.88 2.65 1.12
C PHE A 40 -15.77 1.27 0.46
N THR A 41 -16.26 0.21 1.11
CA THR A 41 -16.24 -1.15 0.57
C THR A 41 -16.85 -1.18 -0.83
N GLU A 42 -16.14 -1.75 -1.81
CA GLU A 42 -16.57 -1.82 -3.21
C GLU A 42 -16.88 -0.45 -3.86
N THR A 43 -16.49 0.67 -3.23
CA THR A 43 -16.66 2.01 -3.82
C THR A 43 -15.73 2.15 -5.01
N ILE A 44 -16.26 2.62 -6.14
CA ILE A 44 -15.47 2.92 -7.34
C ILE A 44 -15.11 4.40 -7.31
N PHE A 45 -13.88 4.71 -6.96
CA PHE A 45 -13.29 6.02 -7.18
C PHE A 45 -12.68 6.04 -8.59
N GLN A 46 -13.08 7.00 -9.40
CA GLN A 46 -12.54 7.16 -10.75
C GLN A 46 -12.11 8.60 -10.97
N GLU A 47 -10.87 8.78 -11.45
CA GLU A 47 -10.27 10.09 -11.72
C GLU A 47 -10.31 11.04 -10.51
N CYS A 48 -10.28 10.48 -9.29
CA CYS A 48 -10.23 11.26 -8.05
C CYS A 48 -8.78 11.57 -7.65
N ARG A 49 -8.57 12.68 -6.99
CA ARG A 49 -7.27 13.09 -6.46
C ARG A 49 -7.33 13.20 -4.94
N PHE A 50 -6.30 12.63 -4.28
CA PHE A 50 -6.14 12.66 -2.84
C PHE A 50 -4.76 13.23 -2.52
N HIS A 51 -4.71 14.49 -2.13
CA HIS A 51 -3.49 15.19 -1.77
C HIS A 51 -3.46 15.46 -0.26
N GLU A 52 -2.41 15.00 0.41
CA GLU A 52 -2.24 15.14 1.88
C GLU A 52 -3.45 14.62 2.69
N CYS A 53 -4.15 13.62 2.16
CA CYS A 53 -5.33 13.08 2.82
C CYS A 53 -4.98 12.02 3.86
N LYS A 54 -5.88 11.84 4.84
CA LYS A 54 -5.78 10.79 5.86
C LYS A 54 -7.05 9.95 5.89
N PHE A 55 -6.87 8.63 5.89
CA PHE A 55 -7.92 7.64 6.10
C PHE A 55 -7.66 6.93 7.42
N LYS A 56 -8.52 7.14 8.41
CA LYS A 56 -8.39 6.57 9.75
C LYS A 56 -9.55 5.66 10.07
N GLU A 57 -9.26 4.43 10.48
CA GLU A 57 -10.28 3.44 10.82
C GLU A 57 -11.33 3.26 9.70
N CYS A 58 -10.90 3.36 8.44
CA CYS A 58 -11.76 3.24 7.27
C CYS A 58 -11.71 1.84 6.67
N ASP A 59 -12.78 1.46 5.97
CA ASP A 59 -12.83 0.24 5.18
C ASP A 59 -12.91 0.58 3.69
N LEU A 60 -11.83 0.26 2.97
CA LEU A 60 -11.71 0.41 1.51
C LEU A 60 -11.62 -0.96 0.81
N SER A 61 -12.07 -2.02 1.46
CA SER A 61 -12.01 -3.36 0.87
C SER A 61 -12.70 -3.41 -0.48
N LEU A 62 -12.00 -3.98 -1.48
CA LEU A 62 -12.43 -4.10 -2.86
C LEU A 62 -12.75 -2.76 -3.55
N ALA A 63 -12.22 -1.65 -3.04
CA ALA A 63 -12.40 -0.35 -3.68
C ALA A 63 -11.67 -0.30 -5.03
N GLY A 64 -12.38 0.19 -6.06
CA GLY A 64 -11.77 0.49 -7.36
C GLY A 64 -11.13 1.88 -7.36
N LEU A 65 -9.90 1.99 -7.85
CA LEU A 65 -9.10 3.24 -7.84
C LEU A 65 -8.69 3.69 -9.25
N LYS A 66 -9.57 3.50 -10.23
CA LYS A 66 -9.25 3.75 -11.64
C LYS A 66 -8.84 5.21 -11.88
N GLU A 67 -7.61 5.41 -12.39
CA GLU A 67 -7.03 6.72 -12.70
C GLU A 67 -7.02 7.69 -11.50
N CYS A 68 -7.10 7.17 -10.28
CA CYS A 68 -6.97 8.01 -9.09
C CYS A 68 -5.52 8.39 -8.85
N ALA A 69 -5.30 9.63 -8.41
CA ALA A 69 -3.98 10.12 -8.03
C ALA A 69 -3.89 10.29 -6.51
N PHE A 70 -2.78 9.80 -5.95
CA PHE A 70 -2.47 9.94 -4.54
C PHE A 70 -1.16 10.71 -4.38
N ASN A 71 -1.11 11.61 -3.41
CA ASN A 71 0.10 12.32 -3.04
C ASN A 71 0.10 12.56 -1.53
N SER A 72 1.14 12.04 -0.85
CA SER A 72 1.29 12.16 0.60
C SER A 72 0.03 11.73 1.38
N THR A 73 -0.65 10.71 0.88
CA THR A 73 -1.88 10.18 1.50
C THR A 73 -1.52 9.08 2.49
N ARG A 74 -2.17 9.06 3.65
CA ARG A 74 -1.88 8.11 4.72
C ARG A 74 -3.12 7.33 5.14
N PHE A 75 -2.96 6.02 5.24
CA PHE A 75 -3.95 5.10 5.77
C PHE A 75 -3.49 4.64 7.15
N GLU A 76 -4.36 4.76 8.16
CA GLU A 76 -4.10 4.38 9.55
C GLU A 76 -5.24 3.51 10.09
N ASN A 77 -4.90 2.37 10.71
CA ASN A 77 -5.88 1.45 11.32
C ASN A 77 -7.04 1.09 10.35
N SER A 78 -6.74 0.92 9.07
CA SER A 78 -7.74 0.79 8.02
C SER A 78 -7.65 -0.54 7.28
N GLN A 79 -8.77 -0.99 6.74
CA GLN A 79 -8.82 -2.15 5.84
C GLN A 79 -8.70 -1.68 4.38
N VAL A 80 -7.73 -2.22 3.66
CA VAL A 80 -7.46 -1.91 2.25
C VAL A 80 -7.26 -3.26 1.52
N ILE A 81 -8.25 -4.14 1.68
CA ILE A 81 -8.20 -5.54 1.25
C ILE A 81 -8.61 -5.66 -0.21
N GLY A 82 -7.86 -6.40 -1.01
CA GLY A 82 -8.20 -6.71 -2.40
C GLY A 82 -8.19 -5.49 -3.33
N VAL A 83 -7.40 -4.47 -3.02
CA VAL A 83 -7.29 -3.25 -3.83
C VAL A 83 -6.20 -3.40 -4.88
N ASP A 84 -6.56 -3.12 -6.13
CA ASP A 84 -5.60 -3.06 -7.25
C ASP A 84 -5.05 -1.63 -7.44
N TRP A 85 -3.86 -1.39 -6.89
CA TRP A 85 -3.17 -0.10 -6.98
C TRP A 85 -2.57 0.15 -8.36
N THR A 86 -2.43 -0.87 -9.20
CA THR A 86 -1.91 -0.71 -10.57
C THR A 86 -2.86 0.04 -11.48
N GLN A 87 -4.15 0.14 -11.11
CA GLN A 87 -5.16 0.90 -11.85
C GLN A 87 -5.07 2.42 -11.61
N THR A 88 -4.27 2.85 -10.65
CA THR A 88 -4.13 4.26 -10.31
C THR A 88 -3.26 5.01 -11.33
N ALA A 89 -3.37 6.34 -11.34
CA ALA A 89 -2.47 7.20 -12.11
C ALA A 89 -1.00 7.08 -11.65
N TRP A 90 -0.76 6.58 -10.45
CA TRP A 90 0.56 6.26 -9.93
C TRP A 90 1.32 5.28 -10.84
N ALA A 91 0.68 4.22 -11.32
CA ALA A 91 1.31 3.24 -12.21
C ALA A 91 1.82 3.87 -13.53
N LYS A 92 1.16 4.91 -14.01
CA LYS A 92 1.48 5.56 -15.30
C LYS A 92 2.55 6.65 -15.19
N ASN A 93 2.74 7.21 -14.00
CA ASN A 93 3.67 8.32 -13.80
C ASN A 93 5.09 7.83 -13.51
N LYS A 94 5.94 7.80 -14.53
CA LYS A 94 7.36 7.39 -14.42
C LYS A 94 8.22 8.37 -13.60
N PHE A 95 7.73 9.57 -13.32
CA PHE A 95 8.48 10.66 -12.68
C PHE A 95 7.89 11.07 -11.31
N ILE A 96 7.32 10.12 -10.56
CA ILE A 96 6.83 10.44 -9.21
C ILE A 96 8.02 10.85 -8.33
N VAL A 97 8.04 12.12 -7.96
CA VAL A 97 9.02 12.71 -7.05
C VAL A 97 8.53 12.60 -5.60
N PHE A 98 7.24 12.43 -5.40
CA PHE A 98 6.60 12.42 -4.08
C PHE A 98 6.13 11.00 -3.71
N LYS A 99 6.12 10.74 -2.42
CA LYS A 99 5.59 9.52 -1.82
C LYS A 99 4.06 9.50 -1.97
N PRO A 100 3.49 8.57 -2.72
CA PRO A 100 2.05 8.62 -2.99
C PRO A 100 1.22 8.23 -1.78
N VAL A 101 1.56 7.13 -1.11
CA VAL A 101 0.78 6.58 0.02
C VAL A 101 1.67 6.04 1.12
N ASP A 102 1.12 5.96 2.34
CA ASP A 102 1.64 5.21 3.48
C ASP A 102 0.54 4.38 4.13
N PHE A 103 0.93 3.24 4.68
CA PHE A 103 0.06 2.33 5.42
C PHE A 103 0.64 2.07 6.80
N VAL A 104 -0.12 2.33 7.84
CA VAL A 104 0.28 2.07 9.23
C VAL A 104 -0.88 1.41 9.98
N ASP A 105 -0.60 0.30 10.64
CA ASP A 105 -1.59 -0.51 11.34
C ASP A 105 -2.77 -0.92 10.44
N CYS A 106 -2.50 -1.26 9.15
CA CYS A 106 -3.52 -1.58 8.15
C CYS A 106 -3.56 -3.06 7.80
N VAL A 107 -4.70 -3.51 7.26
CA VAL A 107 -4.85 -4.82 6.62
C VAL A 107 -4.87 -4.63 5.11
N LEU A 108 -3.88 -5.23 4.40
CA LEU A 108 -3.65 -5.06 2.97
C LEU A 108 -3.88 -6.34 2.16
N ASN A 109 -4.44 -7.38 2.77
CA ASN A 109 -4.55 -8.71 2.19
C ASN A 109 -5.10 -8.72 0.77
N HIS A 110 -4.52 -9.57 -0.09
CA HIS A 110 -4.93 -9.76 -1.49
C HIS A 110 -4.83 -8.50 -2.37
N SER A 111 -4.13 -7.45 -1.92
CA SER A 111 -3.89 -6.25 -2.73
C SER A 111 -2.72 -6.45 -3.69
N THR A 112 -2.65 -5.65 -4.75
CA THR A 112 -1.50 -5.67 -5.66
C THR A 112 -0.87 -4.29 -5.86
N PHE A 113 0.46 -4.30 -5.79
CA PHE A 113 1.35 -3.16 -6.02
C PHE A 113 2.37 -3.47 -7.12
N SER A 114 2.09 -4.46 -7.96
CA SER A 114 3.05 -4.96 -8.96
C SER A 114 3.54 -3.86 -9.90
N GLY A 115 4.86 -3.78 -10.11
CA GLY A 115 5.51 -2.82 -10.98
C GLY A 115 5.51 -1.37 -10.50
N LEU A 116 4.99 -1.08 -9.30
CA LEU A 116 4.88 0.29 -8.80
C LEU A 116 6.20 0.80 -8.20
N LYS A 117 6.47 2.10 -8.38
CA LYS A 117 7.57 2.81 -7.72
C LYS A 117 7.15 3.24 -6.33
N MET A 118 7.57 2.48 -5.32
CA MET A 118 7.16 2.63 -3.92
C MET A 118 8.32 3.09 -3.02
N LYS A 119 9.22 3.90 -3.55
CA LYS A 119 10.39 4.39 -2.78
C LYS A 119 9.96 5.10 -1.51
N GLN A 120 10.62 4.76 -0.40
CA GLN A 120 10.41 5.35 0.92
C GLN A 120 8.98 5.18 1.47
N ILE A 121 8.18 4.28 0.91
CA ILE A 121 6.84 3.98 1.44
C ILE A 121 6.95 3.40 2.86
N GLN A 122 5.94 3.68 3.68
CA GLN A 122 5.75 3.01 4.97
C GLN A 122 4.66 1.94 4.82
N ILE A 123 5.00 0.71 5.17
CA ILE A 123 4.09 -0.43 5.36
C ILE A 123 4.43 -0.97 6.74
N VAL A 124 3.97 -0.28 7.78
CA VAL A 124 4.43 -0.47 9.16
C VAL A 124 3.33 -1.09 10.03
N ARG A 125 3.64 -2.16 10.73
CA ARG A 125 2.68 -2.90 11.58
C ARG A 125 1.42 -3.32 10.84
N CYS A 126 1.58 -3.70 9.57
CA CYS A 126 0.48 -4.12 8.71
C CYS A 126 0.32 -5.64 8.69
N ILE A 127 -0.86 -6.09 8.29
CA ILE A 127 -1.10 -7.47 7.86
C ILE A 127 -1.19 -7.43 6.34
N ALA A 128 -0.19 -8.01 5.66
CA ALA A 128 -0.04 -7.98 4.21
C ALA A 128 0.02 -9.42 3.67
N HIS A 129 -1.06 -10.19 3.84
CA HIS A 129 -1.14 -11.56 3.37
C HIS A 129 -1.54 -11.63 1.90
N ASP A 130 -0.89 -12.50 1.12
CA ASP A 130 -1.16 -12.69 -0.31
C ASP A 130 -1.06 -11.40 -1.15
N VAL A 131 -0.22 -10.45 -0.73
CA VAL A 131 0.00 -9.19 -1.47
C VAL A 131 1.04 -9.40 -2.56
N SER A 132 0.83 -8.81 -3.74
CA SER A 132 1.84 -8.80 -4.79
C SER A 132 2.67 -7.51 -4.78
N PHE A 133 3.99 -7.67 -4.58
CA PHE A 133 5.01 -6.63 -4.75
C PHE A 133 5.95 -6.95 -5.93
N GLU A 134 5.54 -7.85 -6.82
CA GLU A 134 6.34 -8.28 -7.97
C GLU A 134 6.74 -7.07 -8.82
N GLU A 135 8.02 -6.99 -9.22
CA GLU A 135 8.58 -5.90 -10.02
C GLU A 135 8.50 -4.50 -9.36
N ALA A 136 8.09 -4.41 -8.09
CA ALA A 136 7.98 -3.12 -7.40
C ALA A 136 9.36 -2.55 -7.00
N ASP A 137 9.46 -1.23 -6.92
CA ASP A 137 10.63 -0.55 -6.38
C ASP A 137 10.35 -0.07 -4.95
N LEU A 138 10.76 -0.87 -3.98
CA LEU A 138 10.66 -0.64 -2.54
C LEU A 138 11.95 -0.05 -1.94
N THR A 139 12.76 0.64 -2.76
CA THR A 139 14.00 1.28 -2.26
C THR A 139 13.71 2.16 -1.05
N GLN A 140 14.44 1.95 0.05
CA GLN A 140 14.30 2.67 1.32
C GLN A 140 12.90 2.58 1.95
N ALA A 141 12.09 1.59 1.59
CA ALA A 141 10.79 1.36 2.22
C ALA A 141 10.96 0.96 3.69
N ASP A 142 10.03 1.41 4.54
CA ASP A 142 9.90 0.94 5.92
C ASP A 142 8.79 -0.12 5.99
N CYS A 143 9.20 -1.37 6.17
CA CYS A 143 8.33 -2.54 6.26
C CYS A 143 8.35 -3.16 7.67
N THR A 144 8.71 -2.37 8.68
CA THR A 144 8.91 -2.88 10.05
C THR A 144 7.62 -3.42 10.67
N PHE A 145 7.75 -4.51 11.43
CA PHE A 145 6.67 -5.16 12.18
C PHE A 145 5.49 -5.63 11.32
N THR A 146 5.66 -5.78 10.01
CA THR A 146 4.59 -6.21 9.09
C THR A 146 4.67 -7.71 8.85
N ASP A 147 3.51 -8.36 8.85
CA ASP A 147 3.34 -9.76 8.49
C ASP A 147 3.08 -9.89 6.99
N PHE A 148 4.02 -10.54 6.27
CA PHE A 148 3.98 -10.73 4.82
C PHE A 148 3.64 -12.17 4.41
N ASN A 149 2.85 -12.89 5.20
CA ASN A 149 2.50 -14.25 4.88
C ASN A 149 1.99 -14.40 3.45
N SER A 150 2.60 -15.34 2.69
CA SER A 150 2.26 -15.64 1.28
C SER A 150 2.40 -14.43 0.31
N SER A 151 3.00 -13.33 0.74
CA SER A 151 3.26 -12.19 -0.15
C SER A 151 4.41 -12.48 -1.11
N ARG A 152 4.27 -11.98 -2.33
CA ARG A 152 5.21 -12.25 -3.41
C ARG A 152 6.14 -11.08 -3.66
N PHE A 153 7.46 -11.40 -3.61
CA PHE A 153 8.56 -10.49 -3.93
C PHE A 153 9.40 -11.15 -5.04
N MET A 154 9.06 -10.89 -6.28
CA MET A 154 9.81 -11.37 -7.44
C MET A 154 10.25 -10.18 -8.29
N HIS A 155 11.54 -10.11 -8.61
CA HIS A 155 12.15 -8.97 -9.32
C HIS A 155 11.94 -7.62 -8.62
N THR A 156 11.77 -7.65 -7.29
CA THR A 156 11.52 -6.48 -6.46
C THR A 156 12.85 -5.83 -6.07
N ASN A 157 12.92 -4.51 -6.14
CA ASN A 157 14.06 -3.75 -5.64
C ASN A 157 13.83 -3.35 -4.17
N LEU A 158 14.56 -4.02 -3.27
CA LEU A 158 14.50 -3.82 -1.82
C LEU A 158 15.74 -3.04 -1.30
N THR A 159 16.46 -2.33 -2.18
CA THR A 159 17.68 -1.60 -1.78
C THR A 159 17.39 -0.68 -0.59
N GLU A 160 18.18 -0.85 0.49
CA GLU A 160 18.07 -0.06 1.74
C GLU A 160 16.70 -0.16 2.45
N ALA A 161 15.80 -1.06 2.04
CA ALA A 161 14.53 -1.28 2.73
C ALA A 161 14.75 -1.87 4.13
N ASN A 162 13.83 -1.56 5.05
CA ASN A 162 13.88 -2.00 6.43
C ASN A 162 12.78 -3.02 6.74
N PHE A 163 13.16 -4.29 6.90
CA PHE A 163 12.31 -5.42 7.31
C PHE A 163 12.57 -5.85 8.75
N THR A 164 13.08 -4.95 9.60
CA THR A 164 13.30 -5.28 11.02
C THR A 164 11.98 -5.65 11.69
N SER A 165 11.95 -6.80 12.36
CA SER A 165 10.75 -7.36 12.98
C SER A 165 9.57 -7.64 12.02
N ALA A 166 9.79 -7.61 10.71
CA ALA A 166 8.83 -8.16 9.77
C ALA A 166 8.84 -9.68 9.82
N THR A 167 7.69 -10.32 9.57
CA THR A 167 7.50 -11.76 9.74
C THR A 167 6.93 -12.42 8.48
N ASN A 168 7.10 -13.75 8.39
CA ASN A 168 6.48 -14.62 7.38
C ASN A 168 6.78 -14.23 5.92
N TYR A 169 7.83 -13.47 5.65
CA TYR A 169 8.21 -13.15 4.28
C TYR A 169 8.96 -14.30 3.61
N THR A 170 8.68 -14.52 2.33
CA THR A 170 9.44 -15.42 1.46
C THR A 170 10.09 -14.59 0.37
N ILE A 171 11.38 -14.29 0.54
CA ILE A 171 12.16 -13.45 -0.41
C ILE A 171 13.33 -14.28 -0.91
N ALA A 172 13.34 -14.59 -2.20
CA ALA A 172 14.45 -15.28 -2.85
C ALA A 172 15.57 -14.25 -3.18
N PRO A 173 16.77 -14.35 -2.54
CA PRO A 173 17.83 -13.36 -2.74
C PRO A 173 18.31 -13.25 -4.20
N GLN A 174 18.31 -14.37 -4.92
CA GLN A 174 18.76 -14.43 -6.32
C GLN A 174 17.79 -13.79 -7.31
N LEU A 175 16.53 -13.59 -6.93
CA LEU A 175 15.49 -12.98 -7.76
C LEU A 175 15.18 -11.53 -7.41
N ASN A 176 15.85 -10.98 -6.39
CA ASN A 176 15.55 -9.65 -5.86
C ASN A 176 16.81 -8.83 -5.64
N VAL A 177 16.70 -7.51 -5.56
CA VAL A 177 17.82 -6.64 -5.23
C VAL A 177 17.78 -6.32 -3.73
N LEU A 178 18.70 -6.91 -2.95
CA LEU A 178 18.76 -6.81 -1.48
C LEU A 178 19.90 -5.93 -0.98
N LYS A 179 20.38 -4.97 -1.75
CA LYS A 179 21.52 -4.13 -1.38
C LYS A 179 21.22 -3.34 -0.10
N LYS A 180 21.97 -3.62 0.99
CA LYS A 180 21.82 -2.98 2.30
C LYS A 180 20.40 -3.10 2.91
N THR A 181 19.59 -4.04 2.47
CA THR A 181 18.29 -4.34 3.09
C THR A 181 18.52 -4.81 4.52
N LYS A 182 17.71 -4.32 5.46
CA LYS A 182 17.79 -4.71 6.88
C LYS A 182 16.78 -5.79 7.18
N PHE A 183 17.24 -6.87 7.77
CA PHE A 183 16.43 -7.98 8.28
C PHE A 183 16.82 -8.26 9.73
N SER A 184 15.92 -8.82 10.53
CA SER A 184 16.22 -9.27 11.90
C SER A 184 16.17 -10.79 12.01
N LEU A 185 16.95 -11.35 12.91
CA LEU A 185 16.86 -12.75 13.30
C LEU A 185 15.66 -12.95 14.25
N PRO A 186 15.03 -14.13 14.26
CA PRO A 186 15.37 -15.33 13.46
C PRO A 186 14.82 -15.32 12.03
N GLU A 187 13.88 -14.45 11.68
CA GLU A 187 13.15 -14.44 10.39
C GLU A 187 14.08 -14.33 9.16
N ALA A 188 15.23 -13.67 9.31
CA ALA A 188 16.22 -13.58 8.24
C ALA A 188 16.73 -14.95 7.75
N MET A 189 16.57 -16.01 8.52
CA MET A 189 16.91 -17.39 8.12
C MET A 189 16.09 -17.82 6.90
N ALA A 190 14.89 -17.28 6.71
CA ALA A 190 14.05 -17.56 5.55
C ALA A 190 14.72 -17.23 4.22
N LEU A 191 15.66 -16.27 4.19
CA LEU A 191 16.43 -15.91 2.99
C LEU A 191 17.33 -17.05 2.51
N LEU A 192 17.73 -17.96 3.41
CA LEU A 192 18.59 -19.09 3.09
C LEU A 192 17.82 -20.24 2.44
N TYR A 193 16.51 -20.36 2.66
CA TYR A 193 15.70 -21.44 2.08
C TYR A 193 15.60 -21.39 0.56
N GLY A 194 15.83 -20.21 -0.04
CA GLY A 194 15.88 -20.04 -1.48
C GLY A 194 17.24 -20.42 -2.10
N LEU A 195 18.24 -20.74 -1.27
CA LEU A 195 19.56 -21.18 -1.69
C LEU A 195 19.57 -22.72 -1.61
N ASP A 196 20.13 -23.39 -2.59
CA ASP A 196 20.29 -24.84 -2.61
C ASP A 196 21.45 -25.27 -1.68
N ILE A 197 21.24 -25.09 -0.35
CA ILE A 197 22.23 -25.38 0.69
C ILE A 197 21.60 -26.23 1.81
N ILE A 198 22.46 -26.98 2.50
CA ILE A 198 22.08 -27.76 3.68
C ILE A 198 22.58 -26.99 4.91
N LEU A 199 21.66 -26.63 5.78
CA LEU A 199 21.98 -26.05 7.09
C LEU A 199 22.17 -27.20 8.10
N THR A 200 23.31 -27.21 8.79
CA THR A 200 23.59 -28.18 9.88
C THR A 200 23.71 -27.44 11.19
N GLU A 201 23.39 -28.12 12.32
CA GLU A 201 23.62 -27.61 13.69
C GLU A 201 25.12 -27.48 13.98
#